data_cc14a0ad610a6a50fbe38313a2b7b256
#
_entry.id   cc14a0ad610a6a50fbe38313a2b7b256
#
_cell.length_a   1.000
_cell.length_b   1.000
_cell.length_c   1.000
_cell.angle_alpha   90.00
_cell.angle_beta   90.00
_cell.angle_gamma   90.00
#
_symmetry.space_group_name_H-M   'P 1'
#
loop_
_entity.id
_entity.type
_entity.pdbx_description
1 polymer ?
#
loop_
_entity_poly.entity_id
_entity_poly.type
_entity_poly.pdbx_seq_one_letter_code
_entity_poly.pdbx_strand_id
1 'polypeptide(L)'
;MGSRRRTRQGLSIHVESVLGKGISMQIETVAKEGFLPVRVHPTDAGADLRADIPEPVTLQPRESTFFNTGIEVAIPEGYFGALAIRSSLACKHGLMLANSLGIIDSCYRGPVKAKLVNIGRRPYTINPGDRIAQLLIIPCVHATFIQVDELPESDRGTGGFGSTGAQ
;
A
#
# COMPACT_ATOMS: atom_id res chain seq x y z
N MET A 1 -37.59 -26.15 -8.99
CA MET A 1 -36.76 -25.24 -8.20
C MET A 1 -35.31 -25.61 -8.45
N GLY A 2 -34.65 -24.94 -9.41
CA GLY A 2 -33.27 -25.25 -9.85
C GLY A 2 -32.29 -24.27 -9.26
N SER A 3 -31.49 -24.75 -8.31
CA SER A 3 -30.35 -24.03 -7.74
C SER A 3 -29.26 -23.87 -8.79
N ARG A 4 -29.09 -22.66 -9.32
CA ARG A 4 -27.92 -22.31 -10.16
C ARG A 4 -26.71 -22.13 -9.25
N ARG A 5 -25.84 -23.15 -9.17
CA ARG A 5 -24.49 -23.02 -8.64
C ARG A 5 -23.70 -22.08 -9.58
N ARG A 6 -23.35 -20.88 -9.08
CA ARG A 6 -22.34 -20.05 -9.72
C ARG A 6 -20.99 -20.76 -9.59
N THR A 7 -20.47 -21.25 -10.70
CA THR A 7 -19.09 -21.71 -10.84
C THR A 7 -18.17 -20.52 -10.53
N ARG A 8 -17.31 -20.68 -9.51
CA ARG A 8 -16.17 -19.78 -9.28
C ARG A 8 -15.27 -19.89 -10.50
N GLN A 9 -15.29 -18.90 -11.38
CA GLN A 9 -14.20 -18.74 -12.35
C GLN A 9 -12.96 -18.38 -11.54
N GLY A 10 -11.95 -19.24 -11.58
CA GLY A 10 -10.66 -19.02 -10.96
C GLY A 10 -10.01 -17.77 -11.52
N LEU A 11 -9.49 -16.94 -10.61
CA LEU A 11 -8.70 -15.75 -10.91
C LEU A 11 -7.52 -16.18 -11.79
N SER A 12 -7.59 -15.86 -13.09
CA SER A 12 -6.51 -16.16 -14.04
C SER A 12 -5.44 -15.09 -13.89
N ILE A 13 -4.35 -15.42 -13.18
CA ILE A 13 -3.16 -14.57 -13.14
C ILE A 13 -2.44 -14.75 -14.47
N HIS A 14 -2.62 -13.83 -15.41
CA HIS A 14 -1.80 -13.76 -16.61
C HIS A 14 -0.48 -13.07 -16.24
N VAL A 15 0.52 -13.88 -15.91
CA VAL A 15 1.92 -13.42 -15.79
C VAL A 15 2.57 -13.66 -17.13
N GLU A 16 2.57 -12.67 -18.00
CA GLU A 16 3.36 -12.71 -19.22
C GLU A 16 4.81 -12.34 -18.90
N SER A 17 5.68 -13.33 -18.79
CA SER A 17 7.13 -13.18 -18.82
C SER A 17 7.58 -13.04 -20.27
N VAL A 18 7.69 -11.81 -20.76
CA VAL A 18 8.37 -11.51 -22.02
C VAL A 18 9.76 -10.99 -21.67
N LEU A 19 10.81 -11.66 -22.15
CA LEU A 19 12.19 -11.22 -22.09
C LEU A 19 12.30 -9.73 -22.50
N GLY A 20 12.60 -8.85 -21.53
CA GLY A 20 12.79 -7.41 -21.76
C GLY A 20 11.61 -6.49 -21.42
N LYS A 21 10.42 -6.98 -21.09
CA LYS A 21 9.30 -6.19 -20.56
C LYS A 21 8.99 -6.65 -19.13
N GLY A 22 8.88 -5.70 -18.19
CA GLY A 22 8.58 -6.01 -16.79
C GLY A 22 7.32 -6.86 -16.62
N ILE A 23 7.22 -7.57 -15.47
CA ILE A 23 6.04 -8.36 -15.12
C ILE A 23 4.85 -7.42 -15.04
N SER A 24 3.79 -7.66 -15.82
CA SER A 24 2.52 -6.95 -15.71
C SER A 24 1.50 -7.82 -14.99
N MET A 25 0.69 -7.21 -14.13
CA MET A 25 -0.36 -7.87 -13.36
C MET A 25 -1.62 -7.00 -13.40
N GLN A 26 -2.76 -7.65 -13.60
CA GLN A 26 -4.07 -6.99 -13.48
C GLN A 26 -4.60 -7.17 -12.06
N ILE A 27 -5.06 -6.08 -11.44
CA ILE A 27 -5.70 -6.08 -10.13
C ILE A 27 -7.15 -5.66 -10.30
N GLU A 28 -8.07 -6.57 -9.99
CA GLU A 28 -9.49 -6.24 -9.96
C GLU A 28 -9.73 -5.15 -8.91
N THR A 29 -10.35 -4.06 -9.35
CA THR A 29 -10.53 -2.88 -8.52
C THR A 29 -11.95 -2.33 -8.69
N VAL A 30 -12.67 -2.20 -7.58
CA VAL A 30 -13.87 -1.36 -7.52
C VAL A 30 -13.39 0.05 -7.23
N ALA A 31 -13.78 1.01 -8.05
CA ALA A 31 -13.37 2.39 -7.90
C ALA A 31 -14.56 3.32 -8.13
N LYS A 32 -14.65 4.37 -7.31
CA LYS A 32 -15.49 5.53 -7.61
C LYS A 32 -15.03 6.16 -8.92
N GLU A 33 -15.93 6.78 -9.67
CA GLU A 33 -15.59 7.45 -10.92
C GLU A 33 -14.46 8.47 -10.72
N GLY A 34 -13.38 8.34 -11.52
CA GLY A 34 -12.19 9.19 -11.43
C GLY A 34 -11.18 8.82 -10.33
N PHE A 35 -11.43 7.73 -9.55
CA PHE A 35 -10.54 7.32 -8.46
C PHE A 35 -9.73 6.05 -8.75
N LEU A 36 -9.84 5.46 -9.95
CA LEU A 36 -8.99 4.33 -10.31
C LEU A 36 -7.50 4.70 -10.12
N PRO A 37 -6.68 3.84 -9.46
CA PRO A 37 -5.26 4.12 -9.24
C PRO A 37 -4.52 4.37 -10.56
N VAL A 38 -3.70 5.41 -10.62
CA VAL A 38 -3.00 5.82 -11.86
C VAL A 38 -1.51 5.97 -11.61
N ARG A 39 -0.70 5.42 -12.52
CA ARG A 39 0.74 5.71 -12.63
C ARG A 39 0.94 6.89 -13.56
N VAL A 40 1.75 7.86 -13.16
CA VAL A 40 2.12 9.01 -14.02
C VAL A 40 2.98 8.51 -15.18
N HIS A 41 3.96 7.65 -14.87
CA HIS A 41 4.76 6.95 -15.87
C HIS A 41 4.46 5.45 -15.82
N PRO A 42 4.42 4.75 -16.94
CA PRO A 42 4.11 3.29 -16.96
C PRO A 42 5.03 2.44 -16.08
N THR A 43 6.26 2.91 -15.84
CA THR A 43 7.29 2.24 -15.03
C THR A 43 7.31 2.64 -13.56
N ASP A 44 6.43 3.55 -13.12
CA ASP A 44 6.34 3.92 -11.71
C ASP A 44 5.97 2.71 -10.85
N ALA A 45 6.67 2.52 -9.74
CA ALA A 45 6.41 1.40 -8.83
C ALA A 45 5.02 1.50 -8.16
N GLY A 46 4.64 2.71 -7.77
CA GLY A 46 3.36 3.00 -7.10
C GLY A 46 2.32 3.60 -8.04
N ALA A 47 1.06 3.24 -7.81
CA ALA A 47 -0.08 3.91 -8.43
C ALA A 47 -0.68 4.92 -7.44
N ASP A 48 -0.86 6.17 -7.88
CA ASP A 48 -1.38 7.25 -7.04
C ASP A 48 -2.84 6.99 -6.63
N LEU A 49 -3.12 7.21 -5.35
CA LEU A 49 -4.45 7.20 -4.75
C LEU A 49 -4.86 8.62 -4.36
N ARG A 50 -6.14 8.92 -4.59
CA ARG A 50 -6.72 10.25 -4.34
C ARG A 50 -7.55 10.27 -3.07
N ALA A 51 -7.68 11.46 -2.47
CA ALA A 51 -8.58 11.68 -1.33
C ALA A 51 -10.04 11.72 -1.79
N ASP A 52 -10.83 10.72 -1.43
CA ASP A 52 -12.28 10.68 -1.60
C ASP A 52 -12.94 11.28 -0.35
N ILE A 53 -12.98 12.58 -0.31
CA ILE A 53 -13.58 13.40 0.75
C ILE A 53 -14.55 14.41 0.14
N PRO A 54 -15.63 14.79 0.86
CA PRO A 54 -16.64 15.73 0.33
C PRO A 54 -16.15 17.19 0.34
N GLU A 55 -15.25 17.56 1.26
CA GLU A 55 -14.78 18.92 1.47
C GLU A 55 -13.30 18.92 1.89
N PRO A 56 -12.60 20.05 1.78
CA PRO A 56 -11.20 20.17 2.23
C PRO A 56 -11.03 19.86 3.70
N VAL A 57 -10.00 19.10 4.04
CA VAL A 57 -9.64 18.74 5.42
C VAL A 57 -8.25 19.30 5.75
N THR A 58 -8.17 20.15 6.78
CA THR A 58 -6.91 20.71 7.25
C THR A 58 -6.39 19.92 8.44
N LEU A 59 -5.19 19.39 8.33
CA LEU A 59 -4.45 18.75 9.42
C LEU A 59 -3.55 19.77 10.11
N GLN A 60 -3.83 20.08 11.37
CA GLN A 60 -2.94 20.86 12.21
C GLN A 60 -1.66 20.06 12.52
N PRO A 61 -0.55 20.70 12.95
CA PRO A 61 0.62 19.99 13.42
C PRO A 61 0.26 18.96 14.52
N ARG A 62 0.72 17.70 14.35
CA ARG A 62 0.45 16.52 15.18
C ARG A 62 -0.96 15.94 15.07
N GLU A 63 -1.82 16.53 14.27
CA GLU A 63 -3.15 15.97 14.00
C GLU A 63 -3.08 14.83 13.00
N SER A 64 -3.98 13.85 13.16
CA SER A 64 -4.12 12.74 12.21
C SER A 64 -5.58 12.42 11.94
N THR A 65 -5.88 12.02 10.70
CA THR A 65 -7.22 11.56 10.34
C THR A 65 -7.17 10.52 9.22
N PHE A 66 -8.27 9.78 9.04
CA PHE A 66 -8.44 8.84 7.94
C PHE A 66 -8.99 9.55 6.71
N PHE A 67 -8.41 9.22 5.56
CA PHE A 67 -8.90 9.59 4.24
C PHE A 67 -9.32 8.34 3.48
N ASN A 68 -10.54 8.32 2.97
CA ASN A 68 -10.95 7.33 1.99
C ASN A 68 -10.20 7.57 0.68
N THR A 69 -9.97 6.51 -0.08
CA THR A 69 -9.32 6.60 -1.38
C THR A 69 -10.26 6.29 -2.54
N GLY A 70 -11.52 5.99 -2.24
CA GLY A 70 -12.55 5.70 -3.23
C GLY A 70 -12.35 4.38 -3.98
N ILE A 71 -11.52 3.45 -3.43
CA ILE A 71 -11.27 2.16 -4.06
C ILE A 71 -11.36 0.99 -3.09
N GLU A 72 -11.67 -0.19 -3.65
CA GLU A 72 -11.49 -1.51 -3.06
C GLU A 72 -10.71 -2.37 -4.06
N VAL A 73 -9.83 -3.25 -3.60
CA VAL A 73 -8.93 -4.03 -4.47
C VAL A 73 -8.96 -5.51 -4.12
N ALA A 74 -8.83 -6.38 -5.14
CA ALA A 74 -8.65 -7.81 -4.98
C ALA A 74 -7.21 -8.18 -5.30
N ILE A 75 -6.33 -8.13 -4.30
CA ILE A 75 -4.92 -8.50 -4.47
C ILE A 75 -4.81 -10.03 -4.52
N PRO A 76 -4.06 -10.60 -5.50
CA PRO A 76 -3.87 -12.03 -5.60
C PRO A 76 -3.09 -12.61 -4.41
N GLU A 77 -3.33 -13.89 -4.09
CA GLU A 77 -2.52 -14.64 -3.12
C GLU A 77 -1.04 -14.65 -3.54
N GLY A 78 -0.13 -14.60 -2.56
CA GLY A 78 1.32 -14.44 -2.78
C GLY A 78 1.76 -12.99 -2.97
N TYR A 79 0.83 -12.04 -2.87
CA TYR A 79 1.11 -10.60 -2.91
C TYR A 79 0.38 -9.87 -1.80
N PHE A 80 0.86 -8.67 -1.47
CA PHE A 80 0.16 -7.71 -0.63
C PHE A 80 0.23 -6.32 -1.26
N GLY A 81 -0.70 -5.45 -0.87
CA GLY A 81 -0.66 -4.04 -1.20
C GLY A 81 0.11 -3.26 -0.15
N ALA A 82 1.14 -2.54 -0.56
CA ALA A 82 1.85 -1.59 0.29
C ALA A 82 1.34 -0.18 0.01
N LEU A 83 0.69 0.44 0.99
CA LEU A 83 0.27 1.82 0.93
C LEU A 83 1.39 2.71 1.49
N ALA A 84 1.94 3.57 0.66
CA ALA A 84 3.01 4.50 1.02
C ALA A 84 2.57 5.95 0.83
N ILE A 85 3.15 6.87 1.63
CA ILE A 85 2.97 8.31 1.42
C ILE A 85 3.67 8.74 0.13
N ARG A 86 3.15 9.77 -0.53
CA ARG A 86 3.85 10.37 -1.67
C ARG A 86 5.02 11.22 -1.17
N SER A 87 6.17 11.09 -1.84
CA SER A 87 7.41 11.77 -1.46
C SER A 87 7.26 13.29 -1.33
N SER A 88 6.48 13.92 -2.21
CA SER A 88 6.25 15.37 -2.14
C SER A 88 5.52 15.79 -0.87
N LEU A 89 4.53 15.01 -0.41
CA LEU A 89 3.80 15.29 0.82
C LEU A 89 4.70 15.09 2.05
N ALA A 90 5.51 14.03 2.05
CA ALA A 90 6.45 13.77 3.13
C ALA A 90 7.55 14.85 3.20
N CYS A 91 8.28 15.06 2.10
CA CYS A 91 9.48 15.90 2.11
C CYS A 91 9.17 17.39 2.19
N LYS A 92 8.10 17.88 1.54
CA LYS A 92 7.80 19.32 1.47
C LYS A 92 6.85 19.79 2.57
N HIS A 93 5.95 18.89 3.03
CA HIS A 93 4.85 19.27 3.92
C HIS A 93 4.86 18.55 5.26
N GLY A 94 5.74 17.57 5.44
CA GLY A 94 5.84 16.83 6.70
C GLY A 94 4.62 15.95 6.97
N LEU A 95 3.96 15.44 5.93
CA LEU A 95 2.91 14.45 6.09
C LEU A 95 3.49 13.03 6.03
N MET A 96 2.92 12.13 6.82
CA MET A 96 3.24 10.70 6.74
C MET A 96 2.00 9.85 6.98
N LEU A 97 2.08 8.58 6.62
CA LEU A 97 1.11 7.60 7.10
C LEU A 97 1.34 7.34 8.59
N ALA A 98 0.27 7.36 9.39
CA ALA A 98 0.36 7.17 10.84
C ALA A 98 0.92 5.78 11.22
N ASN A 99 0.78 4.77 10.37
CA ASN A 99 1.34 3.42 10.49
C ASN A 99 2.64 3.22 9.69
N SER A 100 3.27 4.29 9.21
CA SER A 100 4.47 4.31 8.36
C SER A 100 4.28 3.62 7.01
N LEU A 101 3.77 2.41 6.98
CA LEU A 101 3.39 1.62 5.80
C LEU A 101 2.03 0.98 6.06
N GLY A 102 1.08 1.17 5.15
CA GLY A 102 -0.18 0.43 5.18
C GLY A 102 -0.01 -0.93 4.53
N ILE A 103 -0.48 -1.99 5.18
CA ILE A 103 -0.49 -3.34 4.63
C ILE A 103 -1.94 -3.68 4.25
N ILE A 104 -2.12 -4.10 3.00
CA ILE A 104 -3.40 -4.55 2.45
C ILE A 104 -3.24 -6.01 2.07
N ASP A 105 -3.82 -6.88 2.87
CA ASP A 105 -3.72 -8.32 2.69
C ASP A 105 -4.50 -8.80 1.45
N SER A 106 -4.05 -9.90 0.85
CA SER A 106 -4.72 -10.50 -0.31
C SER A 106 -6.17 -10.91 -0.06
N CYS A 107 -6.55 -11.21 1.18
CA CYS A 107 -7.92 -11.54 1.57
C CYS A 107 -8.79 -10.31 1.91
N TYR A 108 -8.22 -9.09 2.02
CA TYR A 108 -8.97 -7.88 2.33
C TYR A 108 -9.81 -7.44 1.12
N ARG A 109 -11.06 -7.04 1.36
CA ARG A 109 -12.01 -6.58 0.32
C ARG A 109 -12.71 -5.27 0.69
N GLY A 110 -12.34 -4.68 1.83
CA GLY A 110 -12.96 -3.42 2.24
C GLY A 110 -12.30 -2.20 1.57
N PRO A 111 -12.85 -0.99 1.83
CA PRO A 111 -12.34 0.25 1.27
C PRO A 111 -10.91 0.54 1.74
N VAL A 112 -10.03 0.88 0.80
CA VAL A 112 -8.66 1.30 1.08
C VAL A 112 -8.68 2.70 1.68
N LYS A 113 -8.04 2.86 2.85
CA LYS A 113 -7.97 4.13 3.57
C LYS A 113 -6.55 4.48 3.94
N ALA A 114 -6.20 5.76 3.86
CA ALA A 114 -4.93 6.29 4.33
C ALA A 114 -5.15 7.09 5.63
N LYS A 115 -4.52 6.71 6.74
CA LYS A 115 -4.46 7.56 7.93
C LYS A 115 -3.24 8.44 7.83
N LEU A 116 -3.42 9.73 7.57
CA LEU A 116 -2.34 10.70 7.47
C LEU A 116 -2.16 11.42 8.80
N VAL A 117 -0.91 11.73 9.13
CA VAL A 117 -0.52 12.57 10.27
C VAL A 117 0.37 13.70 9.77
N ASN A 118 0.14 14.89 10.28
CA ASN A 118 1.00 16.05 10.04
C ASN A 118 2.10 16.10 11.11
N ILE A 119 3.32 15.71 10.76
CA ILE A 119 4.51 15.82 11.61
C ILE A 119 5.28 17.13 11.39
N GLY A 120 4.81 17.94 10.43
CA GLY A 120 5.37 19.26 10.13
C GLY A 120 5.03 20.29 11.19
N ARG A 121 5.43 21.55 10.93
CA ARG A 121 5.23 22.68 11.84
C ARG A 121 4.11 23.63 11.39
N ARG A 122 3.50 23.40 10.23
CA ARG A 122 2.45 24.23 9.63
C ARG A 122 1.23 23.38 9.33
N PRO A 123 0.01 23.93 9.41
CA PRO A 123 -1.18 23.26 8.92
C PRO A 123 -1.04 22.89 7.44
N TYR A 124 -1.65 21.78 7.06
CA TYR A 124 -1.72 21.36 5.66
C TYR A 124 -3.15 20.96 5.31
N THR A 125 -3.67 21.51 4.21
CA THR A 125 -5.02 21.22 3.73
C THR A 125 -4.96 20.23 2.58
N ILE A 126 -5.74 19.17 2.70
CA ILE A 126 -5.99 18.17 1.65
C ILE A 126 -7.35 18.48 1.05
N ASN A 127 -7.39 18.65 -0.27
CA ASN A 127 -8.62 18.91 -1.02
C ASN A 127 -9.19 17.61 -1.60
N PRO A 128 -10.50 17.57 -1.91
CA PRO A 128 -11.10 16.47 -2.67
C PRO A 128 -10.31 16.17 -3.95
N GLY A 129 -9.98 14.90 -4.19
CA GLY A 129 -9.23 14.46 -5.37
C GLY A 129 -7.71 14.66 -5.31
N ASP A 130 -7.16 15.27 -4.28
CA ASP A 130 -5.70 15.36 -4.09
C ASP A 130 -5.08 13.97 -4.02
N ARG A 131 -3.91 13.79 -4.65
CA ARG A 131 -3.12 12.54 -4.56
C ARG A 131 -2.42 12.49 -3.23
N ILE A 132 -2.87 11.60 -2.35
CA ILE A 132 -2.43 11.54 -0.94
C ILE A 132 -1.49 10.38 -0.63
N ALA A 133 -1.59 9.29 -1.37
CA ALA A 133 -0.82 8.08 -1.15
C ALA A 133 -0.51 7.41 -2.48
N GLN A 134 0.25 6.33 -2.45
CA GLN A 134 0.49 5.45 -3.58
C GLN A 134 0.38 4.00 -3.14
N LEU A 135 -0.17 3.16 -4.01
CA LEU A 135 -0.34 1.72 -3.82
C LEU A 135 0.70 0.98 -4.67
N LEU A 136 1.49 0.14 -4.01
CA LEU A 136 2.41 -0.79 -4.64
C LEU A 136 1.89 -2.21 -4.44
N ILE A 137 2.10 -3.10 -5.42
CA ILE A 137 1.82 -4.53 -5.27
C ILE A 137 3.15 -5.26 -5.12
N ILE A 138 3.32 -5.93 -3.98
CA ILE A 138 4.60 -6.52 -3.59
C ILE A 138 4.40 -8.03 -3.35
N PRO A 139 5.27 -8.90 -3.90
CA PRO A 139 5.22 -10.32 -3.58
C PRO A 139 5.58 -10.57 -2.11
N CYS A 140 4.95 -11.55 -1.47
CA CYS A 140 5.23 -11.93 -0.10
C CYS A 140 5.37 -13.46 0.03
N VAL A 141 6.21 -13.87 0.96
CA VAL A 141 6.37 -15.26 1.36
C VAL A 141 5.53 -15.53 2.60
N HIS A 142 4.71 -16.56 2.56
CA HIS A 142 3.97 -17.03 3.73
C HIS A 142 4.86 -17.97 4.53
N ALA A 143 5.62 -17.43 5.49
CA ALA A 143 6.51 -18.21 6.33
C ALA A 143 5.74 -18.92 7.45
N THR A 144 6.09 -20.19 7.72
CA THR A 144 5.65 -20.89 8.92
C THR A 144 6.72 -20.72 9.98
N PHE A 145 6.35 -20.19 11.14
CA PHE A 145 7.25 -20.05 12.29
C PHE A 145 7.17 -21.33 13.15
N ILE A 146 8.33 -21.93 13.40
CA ILE A 146 8.47 -23.08 14.31
C ILE A 146 9.27 -22.64 15.52
N GLN A 147 8.83 -23.07 16.71
CA GLN A 147 9.57 -22.82 17.94
C GLN A 147 10.76 -23.77 18.01
N VAL A 148 11.93 -23.22 18.32
CA VAL A 148 13.18 -23.97 18.58
C VAL A 148 13.78 -23.46 19.89
N ASP A 149 14.62 -24.27 20.52
CA ASP A 149 15.29 -23.88 21.76
C ASP A 149 16.46 -22.90 21.50
N GLU A 150 17.16 -23.08 20.37
CA GLU A 150 18.29 -22.23 19.97
C GLU A 150 18.24 -21.95 18.47
N LEU A 151 18.75 -20.78 18.07
CA LEU A 151 18.93 -20.43 16.67
C LEU A 151 20.28 -20.91 16.18
N PRO A 152 20.44 -21.23 14.88
CA PRO A 152 21.73 -21.51 14.29
C PRO A 152 22.72 -20.35 14.50
N GLU A 153 24.01 -20.68 14.66
CA GLU A 153 25.06 -19.66 14.71
C GLU A 153 25.14 -18.86 13.40
N SER A 154 25.53 -17.59 13.51
CA SER A 154 25.77 -16.71 12.37
C SER A 154 26.99 -15.81 12.65
N ASP A 155 27.65 -15.35 11.58
CA ASP A 155 28.86 -14.50 11.69
C ASP A 155 28.59 -13.20 12.44
N ARG A 156 27.34 -12.71 12.42
CA ARG A 156 26.93 -11.51 13.14
C ARG A 156 26.52 -11.77 14.58
N GLY A 157 26.08 -12.97 14.92
CA GLY A 157 25.56 -13.33 16.25
C GLY A 157 24.46 -12.38 16.71
N THR A 158 24.56 -11.90 17.94
CA THR A 158 23.59 -10.95 18.57
C THR A 158 23.91 -9.49 18.27
N GLY A 159 24.90 -9.17 17.45
CA GLY A 159 25.28 -7.80 17.10
C GLY A 159 24.17 -7.02 16.40
N GLY A 160 23.76 -5.89 16.97
CA GLY A 160 22.71 -5.00 16.45
C GLY A 160 22.93 -3.56 16.89
N PHE A 161 22.02 -2.66 16.48
CA PHE A 161 21.94 -1.26 16.97
C PHE A 161 23.26 -0.46 16.88
N GLY A 162 24.04 -0.64 15.80
CA GLY A 162 25.29 0.07 15.60
C GLY A 162 26.54 -0.68 16.07
N SER A 163 26.43 -2.00 16.33
CA SER A 163 27.59 -2.85 16.73
C SER A 163 28.72 -2.86 15.71
N THR A 164 28.50 -2.42 14.45
CA THR A 164 29.52 -2.30 13.39
C THR A 164 30.21 -0.93 13.35
N GLY A 165 29.91 -0.03 14.29
CA GLY A 165 30.48 1.32 14.35
C GLY A 165 29.81 2.29 13.36
N ALA A 166 29.84 3.58 13.71
CA ALA A 166 29.53 4.67 12.78
C ALA A 166 30.86 5.14 12.18
N GLN A 167 31.12 4.81 10.94
CA GLN A 167 32.06 5.53 10.08
C GLN A 167 31.29 6.23 9.00
#